data_ab8864a6f5ce1975b7a21eba870c3937
#
_entry.id   ab8864a6f5ce1975b7a21eba870c3937
#
_cell.length_a   1.000
_cell.length_b   1.000
_cell.length_c   1.000
_cell.angle_alpha   90.00
_cell.angle_beta   90.00
_cell.angle_gamma   90.00
#
_symmetry.space_group_name_H-M   'P 1'
#
loop_
_entity.id
_entity.type
_entity.pdbx_description
1 polymer ?
#
loop_
_entity_poly.entity_id
_entity_poly.type
_entity_poly.pdbx_seq_one_letter_code
_entity_poly.pdbx_strand_id
1 'polypeptide(L)'
;MSETLTGQRVRLRGAKASDIPAIVVAASDPRVSAYTSVPSPYEVKHAESWIAAGSNMQHPEVNWLVETLEGQFVGVFSFEHYNEFQRSVSVGYWAAASSRGKGYMREAAKLAIEHAFSTSNLEKITWQAHVGNDASWKLAWNLGFTFEGVTRHVRESNSRVVNMWSGSLLRGEKLEPTNDKRLPKYFDVEDYSDVDPAKRPYDSRRPQMLVKQFHDVYNLPVLLGETPSADRERIHMRMGLVSEEYQELTTALYGEKAGEIIALAQGEAKTADDHTRDTIEVADALADLVYVIYGMALECGIDLDAVLEEVQASNLSKLGEDGKPIYREDGKVLKGPGFFNPNIARALGLEKEETE
;
A
#
# COMPACT_ATOMS: atom_id res chain seq x y z
N MET A 1 -9.39 30.53 -11.60
CA MET A 1 -9.29 29.20 -12.27
C MET A 1 -7.84 28.74 -12.18
N SER A 2 -7.62 27.50 -11.77
CA SER A 2 -6.26 26.92 -11.67
C SER A 2 -5.60 26.94 -13.05
N GLU A 3 -4.36 27.40 -13.13
CA GLU A 3 -3.58 27.33 -14.35
C GLU A 3 -3.33 25.85 -14.75
N THR A 4 -3.36 25.56 -16.03
CA THR A 4 -3.11 24.19 -16.52
C THR A 4 -1.62 23.99 -16.71
N LEU A 5 -1.06 22.97 -16.04
CA LEU A 5 0.34 22.57 -16.18
C LEU A 5 0.42 21.29 -17.02
N THR A 6 1.31 21.27 -18.00
CA THR A 6 1.46 20.11 -18.90
C THR A 6 2.88 19.60 -18.84
N GLY A 7 3.04 18.33 -18.49
CA GLY A 7 4.30 17.61 -18.46
C GLY A 7 4.50 16.70 -19.68
N GLN A 8 5.37 15.71 -19.53
CA GLN A 8 5.64 14.74 -20.59
C GLN A 8 4.57 13.68 -20.73
N ARG A 9 3.95 13.25 -19.62
CA ARG A 9 2.95 12.16 -19.56
C ARG A 9 1.67 12.57 -18.84
N VAL A 10 1.70 13.68 -18.09
CA VAL A 10 0.55 14.11 -17.27
C VAL A 10 0.23 15.58 -17.52
N ARG A 11 -1.03 15.91 -17.20
CA ARG A 11 -1.55 17.27 -17.18
C ARG A 11 -2.25 17.50 -15.85
N LEU A 12 -2.01 18.66 -15.24
CA LEU A 12 -2.72 19.15 -14.07
C LEU A 12 -3.66 20.27 -14.54
N ARG A 13 -4.93 20.18 -14.20
CA ARG A 13 -5.95 21.18 -14.54
C ARG A 13 -7.01 21.33 -13.47
N GLY A 14 -7.75 22.40 -13.52
CA GLY A 14 -8.96 22.53 -12.70
C GLY A 14 -9.97 21.42 -13.00
N ALA A 15 -10.56 20.86 -11.95
CA ALA A 15 -11.60 19.85 -12.10
C ALA A 15 -12.91 20.45 -12.60
N LYS A 16 -13.70 19.66 -13.33
CA LYS A 16 -14.99 20.04 -13.92
C LYS A 16 -16.08 19.08 -13.43
N ALA A 17 -17.35 19.47 -13.57
CA ALA A 17 -18.47 18.62 -13.20
C ALA A 17 -18.47 17.26 -13.94
N SER A 18 -17.94 17.21 -15.17
CA SER A 18 -17.80 15.97 -15.94
C SER A 18 -16.80 14.98 -15.32
N ASP A 19 -15.94 15.42 -14.40
CA ASP A 19 -14.93 14.56 -13.75
C ASP A 19 -15.48 13.83 -12.52
N ILE A 20 -16.67 14.24 -12.02
CA ILE A 20 -17.26 13.69 -10.79
C ILE A 20 -17.33 12.16 -10.80
N PRO A 21 -17.79 11.47 -11.84
CA PRO A 21 -17.86 10.01 -11.84
C PRO A 21 -16.49 9.36 -11.62
N ALA A 22 -15.45 9.85 -12.28
CA ALA A 22 -14.10 9.32 -12.15
C ALA A 22 -13.53 9.58 -10.75
N ILE A 23 -13.76 10.77 -10.18
CA ILE A 23 -13.35 11.13 -8.82
C ILE A 23 -14.03 10.23 -7.80
N VAL A 24 -15.35 10.01 -7.91
CA VAL A 24 -16.11 9.18 -6.97
C VAL A 24 -15.61 7.73 -6.98
N VAL A 25 -15.45 7.15 -8.17
CA VAL A 25 -14.94 5.79 -8.30
C VAL A 25 -13.54 5.66 -7.67
N ALA A 26 -12.64 6.58 -7.98
CA ALA A 26 -11.27 6.49 -7.50
C ALA A 26 -11.13 6.81 -5.98
N ALA A 27 -11.91 7.76 -5.46
CA ALA A 27 -11.90 8.13 -4.05
C ALA A 27 -12.59 7.08 -3.15
N SER A 28 -13.40 6.19 -3.73
CA SER A 28 -14.03 5.06 -3.03
C SER A 28 -13.06 3.90 -2.77
N ASP A 29 -11.84 3.96 -3.30
CA ASP A 29 -10.78 3.00 -2.96
C ASP A 29 -10.45 3.09 -1.47
N PRO A 30 -10.53 1.98 -0.70
CA PRO A 30 -10.25 1.97 0.74
C PRO A 30 -8.88 2.55 1.12
N ARG A 31 -7.87 2.43 0.25
CA ARG A 31 -6.53 3.01 0.49
C ARG A 31 -6.54 4.54 0.50
N VAL A 32 -7.47 5.17 -0.20
CA VAL A 32 -7.58 6.64 -0.19
C VAL A 32 -8.07 7.11 1.17
N SER A 33 -9.20 6.58 1.64
CA SER A 33 -9.77 6.97 2.94
C SER A 33 -8.91 6.53 4.14
N ALA A 34 -8.14 5.46 3.98
CA ALA A 34 -7.27 4.97 5.04
C ALA A 34 -6.10 5.93 5.37
N TYR A 35 -5.57 6.62 4.36
CA TYR A 35 -4.39 7.47 4.50
C TYR A 35 -4.66 8.96 4.26
N THR A 36 -5.91 9.33 4.11
CA THR A 36 -6.31 10.72 3.88
C THR A 36 -7.55 11.07 4.69
N SER A 37 -7.89 12.35 4.74
CA SER A 37 -9.15 12.84 5.31
C SER A 37 -10.36 12.68 4.37
N VAL A 38 -10.20 12.03 3.23
CA VAL A 38 -11.26 11.77 2.26
C VAL A 38 -12.38 10.93 2.91
N PRO A 39 -13.64 11.36 2.84
CA PRO A 39 -14.76 10.66 3.47
C PRO A 39 -14.94 9.24 2.96
N SER A 40 -15.42 8.34 3.84
CA SER A 40 -15.82 6.99 3.47
C SER A 40 -17.17 6.66 4.10
N PRO A 41 -18.23 6.32 3.30
CA PRO A 41 -18.22 6.23 1.82
C PRO A 41 -18.04 7.59 1.13
N TYR A 42 -17.41 7.58 -0.05
CA TYR A 42 -17.27 8.79 -0.87
C TYR A 42 -18.47 8.93 -1.82
N GLU A 43 -19.15 10.06 -1.75
CA GLU A 43 -20.39 10.31 -2.49
C GLU A 43 -20.21 11.48 -3.48
N VAL A 44 -21.12 11.60 -4.44
CA VAL A 44 -21.17 12.68 -5.45
C VAL A 44 -21.07 14.06 -4.81
N LYS A 45 -21.81 14.31 -3.74
CA LYS A 45 -21.79 15.58 -3.00
C LYS A 45 -20.39 16.00 -2.49
N HIS A 46 -19.54 15.02 -2.17
CA HIS A 46 -18.18 15.27 -1.72
C HIS A 46 -17.29 15.75 -2.89
N ALA A 47 -17.45 15.14 -4.07
CA ALA A 47 -16.76 15.58 -5.28
C ALA A 47 -17.22 16.98 -5.73
N GLU A 48 -18.53 17.26 -5.68
CA GLU A 48 -19.09 18.59 -5.98
C GLU A 48 -18.52 19.65 -5.03
N SER A 49 -18.49 19.37 -3.72
CA SER A 49 -17.94 20.27 -2.71
C SER A 49 -16.44 20.53 -2.92
N TRP A 50 -15.68 19.49 -3.25
CA TRP A 50 -14.24 19.61 -3.52
C TRP A 50 -13.97 20.46 -4.78
N ILE A 51 -14.74 20.27 -5.85
CA ILE A 51 -14.64 21.08 -7.09
C ILE A 51 -14.99 22.54 -6.80
N ALA A 52 -16.08 22.77 -6.06
CA ALA A 52 -16.51 24.12 -5.69
C ALA A 52 -15.46 24.83 -4.82
N ALA A 53 -14.89 24.13 -3.83
CA ALA A 53 -13.81 24.66 -3.00
C ALA A 53 -12.59 25.04 -3.84
N GLY A 54 -12.14 24.18 -4.76
CA GLY A 54 -11.01 24.45 -5.65
C GLY A 54 -11.21 25.67 -6.56
N SER A 55 -12.47 25.98 -6.93
CA SER A 55 -12.77 27.16 -7.73
C SER A 55 -12.63 28.48 -6.96
N ASN A 56 -12.67 28.42 -5.63
CA ASN A 56 -12.58 29.58 -4.73
C ASN A 56 -11.20 29.76 -4.08
N MET A 57 -10.28 28.83 -4.29
CA MET A 57 -8.93 28.93 -3.75
C MET A 57 -8.17 30.09 -4.38
N GLN A 58 -7.36 30.78 -3.55
CA GLN A 58 -6.49 31.86 -3.98
C GLN A 58 -5.04 31.39 -3.98
N HIS A 59 -4.32 31.78 -5.02
CA HIS A 59 -2.89 31.53 -5.12
C HIS A 59 -2.16 31.94 -3.82
N PRO A 60 -1.26 31.11 -3.24
CA PRO A 60 -0.71 29.87 -3.81
C PRO A 60 -1.50 28.58 -3.53
N GLU A 61 -2.64 28.64 -2.86
CA GLU A 61 -3.51 27.47 -2.69
C GLU A 61 -4.19 27.09 -3.99
N VAL A 62 -4.28 25.78 -4.27
CA VAL A 62 -4.84 25.27 -5.52
C VAL A 62 -5.22 23.81 -5.41
N ASN A 63 -6.29 23.41 -6.09
CA ASN A 63 -6.66 22.02 -6.34
C ASN A 63 -6.54 21.70 -7.83
N TRP A 64 -5.76 20.69 -8.15
CA TRP A 64 -5.68 20.16 -9.52
C TRP A 64 -6.22 18.73 -9.60
N LEU A 65 -6.94 18.49 -10.67
CA LEU A 65 -7.12 17.14 -11.19
C LEU A 65 -5.90 16.79 -12.02
N VAL A 66 -5.35 15.61 -11.80
CA VAL A 66 -4.23 15.06 -12.56
C VAL A 66 -4.79 14.02 -13.53
N GLU A 67 -4.44 14.15 -14.82
CA GLU A 67 -4.80 13.20 -15.88
C GLU A 67 -3.57 12.88 -16.73
N THR A 68 -3.59 11.77 -17.49
CA THR A 68 -2.61 11.51 -18.54
C THR A 68 -2.86 12.46 -19.73
N LEU A 69 -1.93 12.53 -20.68
CA LEU A 69 -2.13 13.37 -21.88
C LEU A 69 -3.29 12.88 -22.74
N GLU A 70 -3.67 11.59 -22.65
CA GLU A 70 -4.81 10.97 -23.29
C GLU A 70 -6.14 11.22 -22.55
N GLY A 71 -6.08 11.88 -21.38
CA GLY A 71 -7.26 12.24 -20.58
C GLY A 71 -7.70 11.18 -19.57
N GLN A 72 -6.91 10.17 -19.28
CA GLN A 72 -7.21 9.19 -18.23
C GLN A 72 -6.99 9.82 -16.86
N PHE A 73 -7.94 9.63 -15.94
CA PHE A 73 -7.84 10.14 -14.57
C PHE A 73 -6.68 9.46 -13.82
N VAL A 74 -5.79 10.26 -13.25
CA VAL A 74 -4.65 9.79 -12.44
C VAL A 74 -4.90 9.98 -10.95
N GLY A 75 -5.48 11.11 -10.55
CA GLY A 75 -5.70 11.46 -9.16
C GLY A 75 -5.87 12.95 -8.96
N VAL A 76 -5.61 13.42 -7.76
CA VAL A 76 -5.63 14.85 -7.42
C VAL A 76 -4.32 15.27 -6.76
N PHE A 77 -3.99 16.54 -6.91
CA PHE A 77 -2.86 17.19 -6.26
C PHE A 77 -3.31 18.58 -5.79
N SER A 78 -2.93 18.97 -4.58
CA SER A 78 -3.29 20.27 -4.01
C SER A 78 -2.14 20.94 -3.28
N PHE A 79 -2.19 22.25 -3.23
CA PHE A 79 -1.50 23.07 -2.23
C PHE A 79 -2.55 23.70 -1.31
N GLU A 80 -2.41 23.48 -0.02
CA GLU A 80 -3.36 23.85 1.01
C GLU A 80 -2.66 24.50 2.20
N HIS A 81 -3.43 25.15 3.07
CA HIS A 81 -2.94 25.70 4.33
C HIS A 81 -1.81 26.71 4.14
N TYR A 82 -2.01 27.69 3.27
CA TYR A 82 -1.05 28.77 3.09
C TYR A 82 -0.83 29.55 4.38
N ASN A 83 0.42 29.61 4.80
CA ASN A 83 0.86 30.45 5.91
C ASN A 83 1.67 31.63 5.36
N GLU A 84 1.08 32.82 5.37
CA GLU A 84 1.67 34.03 4.83
C GLU A 84 2.96 34.42 5.59
N PHE A 85 2.96 34.28 6.90
CA PHE A 85 4.12 34.63 7.73
C PHE A 85 5.32 33.71 7.45
N GLN A 86 5.07 32.39 7.32
CA GLN A 86 6.11 31.43 7.01
C GLN A 86 6.37 31.28 5.51
N ARG A 87 5.55 31.90 4.65
CA ARG A 87 5.56 31.71 3.19
C ARG A 87 5.58 30.23 2.82
N SER A 88 4.68 29.45 3.42
CA SER A 88 4.63 28.02 3.25
C SER A 88 3.25 27.52 2.89
N VAL A 89 3.21 26.40 2.15
CA VAL A 89 1.99 25.62 1.87
C VAL A 89 2.23 24.15 2.21
N SER A 90 1.14 23.41 2.43
CA SER A 90 1.17 21.94 2.56
C SER A 90 0.78 21.30 1.24
N VAL A 91 1.41 20.17 0.89
CA VAL A 91 0.98 19.34 -0.24
C VAL A 91 -0.06 18.32 0.20
N GLY A 92 -1.11 18.16 -0.62
CA GLY A 92 -2.07 17.07 -0.54
C GLY A 92 -2.18 16.33 -1.86
N TYR A 93 -2.23 14.99 -1.84
CA TYR A 93 -2.45 14.19 -3.05
C TYR A 93 -2.92 12.78 -2.74
N TRP A 94 -3.61 12.21 -3.72
CA TRP A 94 -3.87 10.78 -3.78
C TRP A 94 -4.01 10.36 -5.25
N ALA A 95 -3.79 9.07 -5.52
CA ALA A 95 -3.85 8.51 -6.87
C ALA A 95 -4.87 7.39 -6.97
N ALA A 96 -5.56 7.31 -8.12
CA ALA A 96 -6.41 6.20 -8.48
C ALA A 96 -5.61 4.90 -8.51
N ALA A 97 -6.23 3.78 -8.12
CA ALA A 97 -5.58 2.47 -8.07
C ALA A 97 -4.88 2.10 -9.39
N SER A 98 -5.57 2.32 -10.52
CA SER A 98 -5.05 2.06 -11.87
C SER A 98 -3.84 2.91 -12.28
N SER A 99 -3.54 3.97 -11.55
CA SER A 99 -2.47 4.94 -11.88
C SER A 99 -1.27 4.85 -10.94
N ARG A 100 -1.34 4.02 -9.88
CA ARG A 100 -0.25 3.84 -8.91
C ARG A 100 0.93 3.10 -9.55
N GLY A 101 2.12 3.32 -9.00
CA GLY A 101 3.36 2.66 -9.46
C GLY A 101 3.93 3.18 -10.79
N LYS A 102 3.16 3.94 -11.58
CA LYS A 102 3.55 4.40 -12.95
C LYS A 102 4.36 5.70 -12.98
N GLY A 103 4.61 6.32 -11.82
CA GLY A 103 5.37 7.56 -11.72
C GLY A 103 4.61 8.84 -12.09
N TYR A 104 3.32 8.76 -12.45
CA TYR A 104 2.51 9.91 -12.84
C TYR A 104 2.41 10.97 -11.75
N MET A 105 2.14 10.56 -10.50
CA MET A 105 2.02 11.50 -9.39
C MET A 105 3.37 12.19 -9.07
N ARG A 106 4.50 11.50 -9.26
CA ARG A 106 5.83 12.12 -9.12
C ARG A 106 6.05 13.23 -10.14
N GLU A 107 5.66 12.98 -11.40
CA GLU A 107 5.78 13.99 -12.46
C GLU A 107 4.84 15.18 -12.20
N ALA A 108 3.59 14.91 -11.81
CA ALA A 108 2.62 15.93 -11.45
C ALA A 108 3.11 16.81 -10.28
N ALA A 109 3.59 16.18 -9.20
CA ALA A 109 4.12 16.89 -8.04
C ALA A 109 5.34 17.77 -8.40
N LYS A 110 6.25 17.25 -9.23
CA LYS A 110 7.41 18.02 -9.69
C LYS A 110 6.98 19.27 -10.44
N LEU A 111 6.07 19.15 -11.41
CA LEU A 111 5.53 20.29 -12.16
C LEU A 111 4.86 21.31 -11.25
N ALA A 112 4.03 20.85 -10.31
CA ALA A 112 3.32 21.71 -9.38
C ALA A 112 4.29 22.48 -8.46
N ILE A 113 5.31 21.82 -7.93
CA ILE A 113 6.31 22.41 -7.02
C ILE A 113 7.16 23.43 -7.77
N GLU A 114 7.67 23.11 -8.97
CA GLU A 114 8.43 24.03 -9.81
C GLU A 114 7.59 25.27 -10.16
N HIS A 115 6.34 25.06 -10.55
CA HIS A 115 5.41 26.16 -10.82
C HIS A 115 5.19 27.03 -9.57
N ALA A 116 4.88 26.44 -8.42
CA ALA A 116 4.64 27.19 -7.19
C ALA A 116 5.85 28.05 -6.77
N PHE A 117 7.05 27.48 -6.80
CA PHE A 117 8.26 28.25 -6.49
C PHE A 117 8.58 29.32 -7.54
N SER A 118 8.20 29.15 -8.80
CA SER A 118 8.48 30.14 -9.85
C SER A 118 7.47 31.31 -9.87
N THR A 119 6.21 31.07 -9.47
CA THR A 119 5.12 32.03 -9.61
C THR A 119 4.68 32.69 -8.30
N SER A 120 5.19 32.24 -7.16
CA SER A 120 4.85 32.76 -5.84
C SER A 120 6.08 33.16 -5.03
N ASN A 121 5.87 33.72 -3.84
CA ASN A 121 6.93 34.03 -2.87
C ASN A 121 7.14 32.93 -1.83
N LEU A 122 6.68 31.69 -2.11
CA LEU A 122 6.86 30.56 -1.20
C LEU A 122 8.32 30.28 -0.91
N GLU A 123 8.64 30.08 0.34
CA GLU A 123 9.98 29.70 0.83
C GLU A 123 10.04 28.19 1.17
N LYS A 124 8.89 27.60 1.53
CA LYS A 124 8.80 26.23 2.01
C LYS A 124 7.52 25.56 1.54
N ILE A 125 7.66 24.29 1.14
CA ILE A 125 6.54 23.38 0.94
C ILE A 125 6.64 22.28 2.00
N THR A 126 5.58 22.07 2.78
CA THR A 126 5.51 21.06 3.82
C THR A 126 4.79 19.82 3.31
N TRP A 127 5.20 18.68 3.80
CA TRP A 127 4.60 17.38 3.54
C TRP A 127 4.28 16.68 4.86
N GLN A 128 3.09 16.10 4.92
CA GLN A 128 2.68 15.23 6.02
C GLN A 128 2.00 13.99 5.47
N ALA A 129 2.23 12.85 6.11
CA ALA A 129 1.56 11.60 5.78
C ALA A 129 1.39 10.76 7.04
N HIS A 130 0.33 9.94 7.08
CA HIS A 130 0.18 8.97 8.15
C HIS A 130 1.42 8.10 8.26
N VAL A 131 1.84 7.80 9.48
CA VAL A 131 2.87 6.79 9.71
C VAL A 131 2.41 5.46 9.09
N GLY A 132 3.26 4.86 8.26
CA GLY A 132 2.93 3.66 7.49
C GLY A 132 2.43 3.92 6.06
N ASN A 133 2.19 5.19 5.65
CA ASN A 133 1.93 5.52 4.25
C ASN A 133 3.25 5.59 3.44
N ASP A 134 3.86 4.43 3.23
CA ASP A 134 5.17 4.32 2.57
C ASP A 134 5.13 4.84 1.11
N ALA A 135 3.98 4.75 0.45
CA ALA A 135 3.83 5.30 -0.91
C ALA A 135 3.99 6.83 -0.92
N SER A 136 3.39 7.52 0.06
CA SER A 136 3.55 8.96 0.23
C SER A 136 4.98 9.32 0.64
N TRP A 137 5.58 8.57 1.57
CA TRP A 137 6.98 8.72 1.95
C TRP A 137 7.91 8.60 0.74
N LYS A 138 7.76 7.52 -0.07
CA LYS A 138 8.57 7.27 -1.26
C LYS A 138 8.45 8.42 -2.27
N LEU A 139 7.26 9.00 -2.42
CA LEU A 139 7.06 10.15 -3.29
C LEU A 139 7.80 11.39 -2.77
N ALA A 140 7.65 11.74 -1.50
CA ALA A 140 8.33 12.88 -0.87
C ALA A 140 9.86 12.73 -0.94
N TRP A 141 10.38 11.53 -0.61
CA TRP A 141 11.81 11.23 -0.73
C TRP A 141 12.34 11.39 -2.16
N ASN A 142 11.60 10.90 -3.17
CA ASN A 142 11.96 11.03 -4.58
C ASN A 142 11.90 12.49 -5.10
N LEU A 143 11.20 13.36 -4.38
CA LEU A 143 11.09 14.80 -4.69
C LEU A 143 12.07 15.66 -3.87
N GLY A 144 12.92 15.04 -3.05
CA GLY A 144 13.95 15.75 -2.28
C GLY A 144 13.47 16.34 -0.95
N PHE A 145 12.29 15.96 -0.46
CA PHE A 145 11.86 16.41 0.86
C PHE A 145 12.79 15.90 1.97
N THR A 146 13.15 16.80 2.87
CA THR A 146 13.87 16.46 4.09
C THR A 146 12.89 16.01 5.16
N PHE A 147 13.13 14.83 5.76
CA PHE A 147 12.31 14.33 6.88
C PHE A 147 12.64 15.09 8.16
N GLU A 148 11.62 15.66 8.80
CA GLU A 148 11.76 16.46 10.02
C GLU A 148 11.38 15.69 11.29
N GLY A 149 10.50 14.70 11.18
CA GLY A 149 10.11 13.89 12.34
C GLY A 149 8.71 13.30 12.28
N VAL A 150 8.22 12.92 13.46
CA VAL A 150 6.86 12.38 13.65
C VAL A 150 6.06 13.31 14.57
N THR A 151 4.94 13.81 14.08
CA THR A 151 3.94 14.49 14.90
C THR A 151 2.97 13.46 15.44
N ARG A 152 2.88 13.35 16.77
CA ARG A 152 2.02 12.38 17.44
C ARG A 152 0.64 12.96 17.69
N HIS A 153 -0.38 12.08 17.69
CA HIS A 153 -1.73 12.37 18.14
C HIS A 153 -2.40 13.53 17.36
N VAL A 154 -2.24 13.51 16.04
CA VAL A 154 -2.90 14.50 15.16
C VAL A 154 -4.36 14.09 14.97
N ARG A 155 -5.29 15.00 15.28
CA ARG A 155 -6.71 14.79 15.03
C ARG A 155 -7.09 15.31 13.65
N GLU A 156 -7.64 14.44 12.83
CA GLU A 156 -8.14 14.77 11.50
C GLU A 156 -9.59 15.30 11.52
N SER A 157 -10.02 15.87 10.41
CA SER A 157 -11.38 16.40 10.23
C SER A 157 -12.48 15.34 10.41
N ASN A 158 -12.18 14.07 10.12
CA ASN A 158 -13.04 12.92 10.34
C ASN A 158 -13.01 12.39 11.79
N SER A 159 -12.40 13.12 12.71
CA SER A 159 -12.21 12.81 14.14
C SER A 159 -11.23 11.66 14.42
N ARG A 160 -10.60 11.06 13.40
CA ARG A 160 -9.54 10.05 13.58
C ARG A 160 -8.30 10.71 14.20
N VAL A 161 -7.62 9.98 15.06
CA VAL A 161 -6.35 10.41 15.66
C VAL A 161 -5.25 9.53 15.13
N VAL A 162 -4.22 10.12 14.55
CA VAL A 162 -3.13 9.42 13.88
C VAL A 162 -1.77 10.02 14.25
N ASN A 163 -0.71 9.27 14.05
CA ASN A 163 0.64 9.82 14.02
C ASN A 163 1.02 10.14 12.57
N MET A 164 1.69 11.26 12.35
CA MET A 164 2.05 11.72 11.02
C MET A 164 3.56 11.90 10.89
N TRP A 165 4.12 11.40 9.82
CA TRP A 165 5.42 11.84 9.34
C TRP A 165 5.33 13.25 8.84
N SER A 166 6.39 14.03 9.08
CA SER A 166 6.50 15.42 8.62
C SER A 166 7.82 15.63 7.92
N GLY A 167 7.80 16.42 6.87
CA GLY A 167 8.98 16.84 6.14
C GLY A 167 8.73 18.13 5.37
N SER A 168 9.79 18.70 4.83
CA SER A 168 9.72 19.92 4.04
C SER A 168 10.70 19.93 2.88
N LEU A 169 10.40 20.80 1.92
CA LEU A 169 11.25 21.15 0.80
C LEU A 169 11.37 22.68 0.77
N LEU A 170 12.58 23.19 0.72
CA LEU A 170 12.84 24.62 0.70
C LEU A 170 13.07 25.12 -0.74
N ARG A 171 12.79 26.40 -0.93
CA ARG A 171 13.12 27.09 -2.20
C ARG A 171 14.60 26.94 -2.52
N GLY A 172 14.89 26.51 -3.73
CA GLY A 172 16.27 26.32 -4.22
C GLY A 172 16.85 24.93 -3.97
N GLU A 173 16.17 24.08 -3.20
CA GLU A 173 16.56 22.68 -3.09
C GLU A 173 16.18 21.91 -4.37
N LYS A 174 16.94 20.87 -4.66
CA LYS A 174 16.75 20.06 -5.88
C LYS A 174 15.60 19.08 -5.73
N LEU A 175 14.80 18.97 -6.79
CA LEU A 175 13.72 17.97 -6.90
C LEU A 175 14.26 16.60 -7.36
N GLU A 176 15.11 16.01 -6.55
CA GLU A 176 15.74 14.70 -6.78
C GLU A 176 15.82 13.91 -5.46
N PRO A 177 15.99 12.59 -5.49
CA PRO A 177 16.03 11.79 -4.28
C PRO A 177 16.99 12.34 -3.24
N THR A 178 16.50 12.50 -2.01
CA THR A 178 17.33 12.97 -0.90
C THR A 178 18.39 11.94 -0.52
N ASN A 179 19.58 12.41 -0.12
CA ASN A 179 20.61 11.56 0.47
C ASN A 179 20.34 11.24 1.96
N ASP A 180 19.28 11.79 2.53
CA ASP A 180 18.87 11.49 3.89
C ASP A 180 18.42 10.03 4.01
N LYS A 181 19.31 9.17 4.48
CA LYS A 181 19.08 7.73 4.70
C LYS A 181 18.27 7.42 5.95
N ARG A 182 17.76 8.43 6.66
CA ARG A 182 16.89 8.22 7.80
C ARG A 182 15.53 7.73 7.31
N LEU A 183 15.50 6.45 6.92
CA LEU A 183 14.22 5.77 6.78
C LEU A 183 13.50 5.89 8.12
N PRO A 184 12.23 6.31 8.15
CA PRO A 184 11.44 6.23 9.37
C PRO A 184 11.58 4.80 9.87
N LYS A 185 12.09 4.62 11.10
CA LYS A 185 11.99 3.32 11.73
C LYS A 185 10.51 2.97 11.71
N TYR A 186 10.19 1.76 11.27
CA TYR A 186 8.82 1.29 11.28
C TYR A 186 8.27 1.43 12.69
N PHE A 187 7.43 2.43 12.88
CA PHE A 187 6.60 2.48 14.06
C PHE A 187 5.47 1.49 13.80
N ASP A 188 5.22 0.62 14.77
CA ASP A 188 4.18 -0.37 14.68
C ASP A 188 2.88 0.28 14.24
N VAL A 189 2.20 -0.37 13.30
CA VAL A 189 0.92 0.07 12.73
C VAL A 189 -0.21 -0.16 13.76
N GLU A 190 0.06 0.09 15.04
CA GLU A 190 -0.93 -0.04 16.11
C GLU A 190 -2.07 1.00 16.02
N ASP A 191 -1.89 2.05 15.21
CA ASP A 191 -2.89 3.11 15.04
C ASP A 191 -4.15 2.72 14.23
N TYR A 192 -4.25 1.47 13.79
CA TYR A 192 -5.46 0.93 13.17
C TYR A 192 -6.28 0.04 14.11
N SER A 193 -6.05 0.12 15.42
CA SER A 193 -6.78 -0.69 16.41
C SER A 193 -8.30 -0.56 16.31
N ASP A 194 -8.78 0.64 15.94
CA ASP A 194 -10.21 0.94 15.80
C ASP A 194 -10.80 0.61 14.42
N VAL A 195 -9.97 0.17 13.47
CA VAL A 195 -10.42 -0.19 12.12
C VAL A 195 -10.57 -1.68 12.02
N ASP A 196 -11.73 -2.13 11.52
CA ASP A 196 -11.97 -3.53 11.17
C ASP A 196 -10.76 -4.09 10.39
N PRO A 197 -10.11 -5.16 10.88
CA PRO A 197 -8.91 -5.70 10.24
C PRO A 197 -9.07 -5.98 8.75
N ALA A 198 -10.24 -6.43 8.29
CA ALA A 198 -10.53 -6.69 6.89
C ALA A 198 -10.52 -5.42 6.01
N LYS A 199 -10.71 -4.26 6.62
CA LYS A 199 -10.76 -2.94 5.94
C LYS A 199 -9.47 -2.14 6.11
N ARG A 200 -8.48 -2.66 6.84
CA ARG A 200 -7.20 -1.99 7.00
C ARG A 200 -6.45 -1.96 5.66
N PRO A 201 -5.82 -0.84 5.30
CA PRO A 201 -4.95 -0.82 4.14
C PRO A 201 -3.73 -1.73 4.37
N TYR A 202 -3.19 -2.28 3.32
CA TYR A 202 -1.98 -3.11 3.38
C TYR A 202 -0.95 -2.62 2.35
N ASP A 203 0.32 -2.92 2.63
CA ASP A 203 1.45 -2.68 1.75
C ASP A 203 2.11 -4.02 1.44
N SER A 204 2.08 -4.44 0.19
CA SER A 204 2.64 -5.72 -0.27
C SER A 204 4.15 -5.84 -0.06
N ARG A 205 4.85 -4.71 0.08
CA ARG A 205 6.29 -4.68 0.42
C ARG A 205 6.57 -4.97 1.90
N ARG A 206 5.55 -5.27 2.68
CA ARG A 206 5.63 -5.63 4.09
C ARG A 206 4.93 -6.97 4.35
N PRO A 207 5.48 -8.08 3.84
CA PRO A 207 4.81 -9.39 3.87
C PRO A 207 4.36 -9.82 5.26
N GLN A 208 5.15 -9.57 6.29
CA GLN A 208 4.77 -9.88 7.66
C GLN A 208 3.48 -9.17 8.10
N MET A 209 3.28 -7.91 7.67
CA MET A 209 2.07 -7.14 8.00
C MET A 209 0.85 -7.64 7.23
N LEU A 210 1.03 -8.10 5.98
CA LEU A 210 -0.04 -8.77 5.23
C LEU A 210 -0.52 -10.02 5.97
N VAL A 211 0.42 -10.88 6.38
CA VAL A 211 0.13 -12.10 7.12
C VAL A 211 -0.48 -11.79 8.49
N LYS A 212 0.02 -10.75 9.20
CA LYS A 212 -0.59 -10.31 10.46
C LYS A 212 -2.03 -9.86 10.26
N GLN A 213 -2.33 -9.07 9.24
CA GLN A 213 -3.70 -8.65 8.92
C GLN A 213 -4.62 -9.86 8.67
N PHE A 214 -4.14 -10.84 7.89
CA PHE A 214 -4.88 -12.09 7.68
C PHE A 214 -5.13 -12.83 9.01
N HIS A 215 -4.13 -12.91 9.89
CA HIS A 215 -4.29 -13.50 11.21
C HIS A 215 -5.33 -12.76 12.05
N ASP A 216 -5.29 -11.41 12.07
CA ASP A 216 -6.24 -10.58 12.80
C ASP A 216 -7.69 -10.79 12.29
N VAL A 217 -7.88 -10.81 10.95
CA VAL A 217 -9.20 -11.01 10.31
C VAL A 217 -9.76 -12.39 10.62
N TYR A 218 -8.89 -13.42 10.61
CA TYR A 218 -9.29 -14.81 10.77
C TYR A 218 -9.02 -15.36 12.18
N ASN A 219 -8.87 -14.50 13.19
CA ASN A 219 -8.64 -14.87 14.59
C ASN A 219 -7.58 -15.96 14.77
N LEU A 220 -6.50 -15.90 13.99
CA LEU A 220 -5.38 -16.81 14.10
C LEU A 220 -4.35 -16.26 15.11
N PRO A 221 -3.58 -17.12 15.78
CA PRO A 221 -2.60 -16.68 16.78
C PRO A 221 -1.57 -15.68 16.22
N VAL A 222 -1.37 -14.57 16.93
CA VAL A 222 -0.28 -13.60 16.73
C VAL A 222 0.44 -13.46 18.07
N LEU A 223 1.64 -14.02 18.17
CA LEU A 223 2.41 -14.10 19.41
C LEU A 223 3.62 -13.12 19.39
N LEU A 224 3.55 -12.08 18.57
CA LEU A 224 4.57 -11.03 18.54
C LEU A 224 4.61 -10.31 19.89
N GLY A 225 5.81 -10.19 20.46
CA GLY A 225 6.00 -9.62 21.80
C GLY A 225 6.09 -10.66 22.94
N GLU A 226 5.72 -11.91 22.68
CA GLU A 226 6.01 -13.02 23.58
C GLU A 226 7.44 -13.54 23.41
N THR A 227 7.90 -14.37 24.37
CA THR A 227 9.18 -15.07 24.21
C THR A 227 9.12 -15.99 22.99
N PRO A 228 10.01 -15.83 22.00
CA PRO A 228 10.05 -16.67 20.81
C PRO A 228 10.26 -18.14 21.16
N SER A 229 9.54 -19.05 20.49
CA SER A 229 9.71 -20.49 20.66
C SER A 229 9.24 -21.23 19.41
N ALA A 230 10.06 -22.16 18.94
CA ALA A 230 9.68 -23.12 17.90
C ALA A 230 8.87 -24.31 18.45
N ASP A 231 8.83 -24.49 19.77
CA ASP A 231 8.02 -25.51 20.42
C ASP A 231 6.60 -25.00 20.70
N ARG A 232 5.76 -25.07 19.66
CA ARG A 232 4.37 -24.61 19.69
C ARG A 232 3.44 -25.70 19.14
N GLU A 233 2.27 -25.85 19.71
CA GLU A 233 1.24 -26.84 19.34
C GLU A 233 0.97 -26.89 17.83
N ARG A 234 0.98 -25.73 17.14
CA ARG A 234 0.67 -25.62 15.72
C ARG A 234 1.86 -25.80 14.77
N ILE A 235 3.06 -26.16 15.27
CA ILE A 235 4.27 -26.15 14.44
C ILE A 235 4.18 -27.14 13.26
N HIS A 236 3.63 -28.33 13.47
CA HIS A 236 3.48 -29.30 12.40
C HIS A 236 2.50 -28.86 11.32
N MET A 237 1.40 -28.20 11.71
CA MET A 237 0.45 -27.64 10.75
C MET A 237 1.10 -26.50 9.95
N ARG A 238 1.86 -25.64 10.59
CA ARG A 238 2.59 -24.56 9.89
C ARG A 238 3.65 -25.07 8.95
N MET A 239 4.43 -26.06 9.38
CA MET A 239 5.42 -26.71 8.51
C MET A 239 4.75 -27.43 7.33
N GLY A 240 3.56 -28.03 7.54
CA GLY A 240 2.75 -28.59 6.47
C GLY A 240 2.35 -27.58 5.41
N LEU A 241 1.94 -26.36 5.79
CA LEU A 241 1.61 -25.29 4.84
C LEU A 241 2.84 -24.84 4.03
N VAL A 242 4.00 -24.68 4.67
CA VAL A 242 5.25 -24.34 3.95
C VAL A 242 5.60 -25.42 2.93
N SER A 243 5.43 -26.68 3.28
CA SER A 243 5.69 -27.80 2.36
C SER A 243 4.68 -27.90 1.22
N GLU A 244 3.39 -27.59 1.47
CA GLU A 244 2.33 -27.52 0.46
C GLU A 244 2.72 -26.50 -0.64
N GLU A 245 3.11 -25.28 -0.25
CA GLU A 245 3.52 -24.23 -1.21
C GLU A 245 4.84 -24.58 -1.93
N TYR A 246 5.79 -25.21 -1.24
CA TYR A 246 7.03 -25.69 -1.87
C TYR A 246 6.76 -26.81 -2.88
N GLN A 247 5.82 -27.72 -2.58
CA GLN A 247 5.36 -28.75 -3.52
C GLN A 247 4.73 -28.12 -4.76
N GLU A 248 3.85 -27.12 -4.61
CA GLU A 248 3.22 -26.43 -5.73
C GLU A 248 4.26 -25.72 -6.61
N LEU A 249 5.23 -25.04 -6.00
CA LEU A 249 6.35 -24.41 -6.72
C LEU A 249 7.17 -25.46 -7.49
N THR A 250 7.47 -26.58 -6.86
CA THR A 250 8.22 -27.69 -7.48
C THR A 250 7.45 -28.30 -8.64
N THR A 251 6.13 -28.48 -8.48
CA THR A 251 5.25 -28.95 -9.55
C THR A 251 5.24 -28.01 -10.74
N ALA A 252 5.15 -26.69 -10.47
CA ALA A 252 5.13 -25.67 -11.53
C ALA A 252 6.44 -25.63 -12.34
N LEU A 253 7.58 -25.92 -11.71
CA LEU A 253 8.90 -25.88 -12.37
C LEU A 253 9.30 -27.22 -13.03
N TYR A 254 8.99 -28.35 -12.39
CA TYR A 254 9.55 -29.64 -12.75
C TYR A 254 8.47 -30.69 -13.06
N GLY A 255 7.18 -30.36 -12.91
CA GLY A 255 6.05 -31.24 -13.21
C GLY A 255 5.56 -32.06 -12.02
N GLU A 256 4.38 -32.69 -12.18
CA GLU A 256 3.61 -33.40 -11.15
C GLU A 256 4.42 -34.40 -10.34
N LYS A 257 5.24 -35.24 -11.04
CA LYS A 257 6.04 -36.28 -10.38
C LYS A 257 7.06 -35.68 -9.38
N ALA A 258 7.60 -34.51 -9.67
CA ALA A 258 8.54 -33.85 -8.78
C ALA A 258 7.82 -33.33 -7.52
N GLY A 259 6.60 -32.78 -7.67
CA GLY A 259 5.77 -32.38 -6.56
C GLY A 259 5.37 -33.54 -5.63
N GLU A 260 5.03 -34.72 -6.22
CA GLU A 260 4.73 -35.93 -5.46
C GLU A 260 5.90 -36.37 -4.56
N ILE A 261 7.13 -36.26 -5.06
CA ILE A 261 8.36 -36.59 -4.29
C ILE A 261 8.47 -35.67 -3.05
N ILE A 262 8.20 -34.34 -3.19
CA ILE A 262 8.25 -33.42 -2.08
C ILE A 262 7.18 -33.76 -1.03
N ALA A 263 5.97 -34.09 -1.46
CA ALA A 263 4.89 -34.49 -0.55
C ALA A 263 5.25 -35.75 0.25
N LEU A 264 5.82 -36.76 -0.40
CA LEU A 264 6.27 -38.00 0.26
C LEU A 264 7.39 -37.69 1.27
N ALA A 265 8.41 -36.94 0.85
CA ALA A 265 9.53 -36.58 1.71
C ALA A 265 9.07 -35.80 2.98
N GLN A 266 8.10 -34.92 2.84
CA GLN A 266 7.51 -34.20 3.99
C GLN A 266 6.81 -35.16 4.96
N GLY A 267 6.08 -36.15 4.44
CA GLY A 267 5.44 -37.17 5.28
C GLY A 267 6.46 -37.97 6.08
N GLU A 268 7.55 -38.41 5.44
CA GLU A 268 8.64 -39.12 6.07
C GLU A 268 9.36 -38.25 7.13
N ALA A 269 9.70 -37.00 6.78
CA ALA A 269 10.33 -36.05 7.70
C ALA A 269 9.49 -35.82 8.97
N LYS A 270 8.17 -35.65 8.81
CA LYS A 270 7.26 -35.50 9.94
C LYS A 270 7.24 -36.75 10.84
N THR A 271 7.34 -37.94 10.26
CA THR A 271 7.38 -39.20 11.02
C THR A 271 8.72 -39.39 11.75
N ALA A 272 9.79 -38.82 11.23
CA ALA A 272 11.12 -38.85 11.83
C ALA A 272 11.36 -37.76 12.88
N ASP A 273 10.34 -37.00 13.29
CA ASP A 273 10.46 -35.94 14.28
C ASP A 273 10.94 -36.50 15.64
N ASP A 274 12.12 -36.06 16.07
CA ASP A 274 12.74 -36.43 17.33
C ASP A 274 12.45 -35.46 18.47
N HIS A 275 11.51 -34.50 18.22
CA HIS A 275 11.13 -33.44 19.13
C HIS A 275 12.21 -32.40 19.48
N THR A 276 13.34 -32.40 18.77
CA THR A 276 14.34 -31.33 18.89
C THR A 276 13.77 -30.02 18.32
N ARG A 277 13.96 -28.95 19.05
CA ARG A 277 13.48 -27.59 18.67
C ARG A 277 14.55 -26.55 18.94
N ASP A 278 15.19 -26.05 17.89
CA ASP A 278 16.09 -24.91 17.97
C ASP A 278 15.42 -23.66 17.42
N THR A 279 15.01 -22.76 18.32
CA THR A 279 14.27 -21.55 17.96
C THR A 279 15.12 -20.58 17.16
N ILE A 280 16.44 -20.54 17.41
CA ILE A 280 17.35 -19.62 16.71
C ILE A 280 17.53 -20.10 15.27
N GLU A 281 17.84 -21.37 15.09
CA GLU A 281 17.99 -21.98 13.75
C GLU A 281 16.68 -21.92 12.93
N VAL A 282 15.52 -22.12 13.58
CA VAL A 282 14.23 -21.96 12.91
C VAL A 282 14.01 -20.51 12.46
N ALA A 283 14.40 -19.53 13.25
CA ALA A 283 14.24 -18.11 12.88
C ALA A 283 15.17 -17.72 11.72
N ASP A 284 16.41 -18.21 11.74
CA ASP A 284 17.39 -18.01 10.66
C ASP A 284 16.91 -18.63 9.36
N ALA A 285 16.53 -19.91 9.38
CA ALA A 285 16.00 -20.62 8.22
C ALA A 285 14.74 -19.96 7.63
N LEU A 286 13.83 -19.44 8.46
CA LEU A 286 12.66 -18.71 7.98
C LEU A 286 13.05 -17.40 7.27
N ALA A 287 14.06 -16.68 7.77
CA ALA A 287 14.57 -15.47 7.14
C ALA A 287 15.23 -15.79 5.79
N ASP A 288 16.07 -16.82 5.74
CA ASP A 288 16.74 -17.27 4.52
C ASP A 288 15.75 -17.73 3.45
N LEU A 289 14.70 -18.48 3.82
CA LEU A 289 13.64 -18.87 2.91
C LEU A 289 12.97 -17.65 2.25
N VAL A 290 12.62 -16.63 3.02
CA VAL A 290 12.06 -15.40 2.47
C VAL A 290 13.05 -14.72 1.53
N TYR A 291 14.34 -14.65 1.92
CA TYR A 291 15.39 -14.02 1.12
C TYR A 291 15.59 -14.69 -0.24
N VAL A 292 15.70 -16.03 -0.26
CA VAL A 292 15.91 -16.76 -1.52
C VAL A 292 14.66 -16.80 -2.40
N ILE A 293 13.45 -16.76 -1.81
CA ILE A 293 12.20 -16.64 -2.57
C ILE A 293 12.16 -15.31 -3.33
N TYR A 294 12.50 -14.18 -2.67
CA TYR A 294 12.59 -12.89 -3.35
C TYR A 294 13.72 -12.88 -4.40
N GLY A 295 14.87 -13.50 -4.11
CA GLY A 295 15.96 -13.65 -5.08
C GLY A 295 15.51 -14.39 -6.35
N MET A 296 14.81 -15.50 -6.19
CA MET A 296 14.25 -16.26 -7.30
C MET A 296 13.24 -15.45 -8.12
N ALA A 297 12.36 -14.70 -7.46
CA ALA A 297 11.40 -13.83 -8.14
C ALA A 297 12.11 -12.77 -9.00
N LEU A 298 13.17 -12.14 -8.47
CA LEU A 298 13.96 -11.15 -9.20
C LEU A 298 14.63 -11.76 -10.45
N GLU A 299 15.22 -12.95 -10.34
CA GLU A 299 15.85 -13.65 -11.47
C GLU A 299 14.83 -14.08 -12.53
N CYS A 300 13.59 -14.36 -12.13
CA CYS A 300 12.47 -14.66 -13.04
C CYS A 300 11.78 -13.40 -13.60
N GLY A 301 12.19 -12.19 -13.21
CA GLY A 301 11.54 -10.95 -13.63
C GLY A 301 10.16 -10.74 -13.02
N ILE A 302 9.87 -11.37 -11.88
CA ILE A 302 8.58 -11.31 -11.17
C ILE A 302 8.63 -10.20 -10.12
N ASP A 303 7.70 -9.24 -10.20
CA ASP A 303 7.42 -8.32 -9.10
C ASP A 303 6.58 -9.06 -8.03
N LEU A 304 7.28 -9.68 -7.08
CA LEU A 304 6.64 -10.48 -6.05
C LEU A 304 5.76 -9.63 -5.11
N ASP A 305 6.08 -8.36 -4.93
CA ASP A 305 5.25 -7.46 -4.13
C ASP A 305 3.89 -7.21 -4.80
N ALA A 306 3.86 -7.06 -6.14
CA ALA A 306 2.61 -6.95 -6.89
C ALA A 306 1.79 -8.26 -6.83
N VAL A 307 2.47 -9.41 -6.91
CA VAL A 307 1.81 -10.73 -6.77
C VAL A 307 1.24 -10.91 -5.36
N LEU A 308 1.99 -10.54 -4.32
CA LEU A 308 1.52 -10.59 -2.93
C LEU A 308 0.29 -9.71 -2.68
N GLU A 309 0.17 -8.57 -3.37
CA GLU A 309 -1.02 -7.72 -3.30
C GLU A 309 -2.27 -8.44 -3.78
N GLU A 310 -2.19 -9.14 -4.91
CA GLU A 310 -3.29 -9.96 -5.44
C GLU A 310 -3.65 -11.13 -4.51
N VAL A 311 -2.64 -11.82 -4.01
CA VAL A 311 -2.83 -12.93 -3.07
C VAL A 311 -3.48 -12.45 -1.77
N GLN A 312 -3.08 -11.28 -1.24
CA GLN A 312 -3.69 -10.71 -0.05
C GLN A 312 -5.16 -10.36 -0.28
N ALA A 313 -5.49 -9.72 -1.40
CA ALA A 313 -6.87 -9.38 -1.74
C ALA A 313 -7.75 -10.65 -1.82
N SER A 314 -7.25 -11.69 -2.49
CA SER A 314 -7.91 -12.99 -2.56
C SER A 314 -8.06 -13.64 -1.18
N ASN A 315 -7.02 -13.61 -0.35
CA ASN A 315 -7.07 -14.18 0.98
C ASN A 315 -8.10 -13.47 1.88
N LEU A 316 -8.20 -12.15 1.81
CA LEU A 316 -9.20 -11.40 2.57
C LEU A 316 -10.64 -11.62 2.07
N SER A 317 -10.82 -12.11 0.85
CA SER A 317 -12.15 -12.43 0.29
C SER A 317 -12.74 -13.76 0.76
N LYS A 318 -12.02 -14.55 1.59
CA LYS A 318 -12.47 -15.87 2.08
C LYS A 318 -13.55 -15.82 3.17
N LEU A 319 -14.04 -14.64 3.56
CA LEU A 319 -15.06 -14.49 4.60
C LEU A 319 -16.42 -15.07 4.18
N GLY A 320 -17.21 -15.53 5.15
CA GLY A 320 -18.58 -15.94 4.95
C GLY A 320 -19.51 -14.76 4.63
N GLU A 321 -20.76 -15.05 4.29
CA GLU A 321 -21.78 -14.02 4.00
C GLU A 321 -22.03 -13.05 5.16
N ASP A 322 -21.83 -13.53 6.38
CA ASP A 322 -21.96 -12.76 7.62
C ASP A 322 -20.68 -11.94 7.97
N GLY A 323 -19.69 -11.94 7.07
CA GLY A 323 -18.40 -11.29 7.27
C GLY A 323 -17.49 -12.00 8.27
N LYS A 324 -17.80 -13.25 8.67
CA LYS A 324 -17.01 -14.02 9.62
C LYS A 324 -16.19 -15.12 8.94
N PRO A 325 -15.07 -15.53 9.56
CA PRO A 325 -14.28 -16.65 9.09
C PRO A 325 -15.06 -17.99 9.12
N ILE A 326 -14.81 -18.83 8.12
CA ILE A 326 -15.27 -20.21 8.08
C ILE A 326 -14.05 -21.11 8.24
N TYR A 327 -14.11 -22.09 9.17
CA TYR A 327 -12.99 -22.99 9.45
C TYR A 327 -13.34 -24.44 9.14
N ARG A 328 -12.33 -25.17 8.71
CA ARG A 328 -12.33 -26.65 8.73
C ARG A 328 -11.97 -27.14 10.14
N GLU A 329 -12.25 -28.40 10.46
CA GLU A 329 -12.00 -29.00 11.80
C GLU A 329 -10.52 -28.89 12.24
N ASP A 330 -9.57 -28.88 11.31
CA ASP A 330 -8.14 -28.73 11.58
C ASP A 330 -7.69 -27.26 11.71
N GLY A 331 -8.64 -26.31 11.65
CA GLY A 331 -8.40 -24.88 11.79
C GLY A 331 -7.93 -24.19 10.49
N LYS A 332 -7.97 -24.86 9.32
CA LYS A 332 -7.71 -24.23 8.02
C LYS A 332 -8.90 -23.34 7.63
N VAL A 333 -8.63 -22.08 7.23
CA VAL A 333 -9.64 -21.15 6.74
C VAL A 333 -10.22 -21.66 5.42
N LEU A 334 -11.55 -21.71 5.32
CA LEU A 334 -12.28 -22.13 4.13
C LEU A 334 -12.66 -20.91 3.26
N LYS A 335 -12.93 -21.18 1.99
CA LYS A 335 -13.40 -20.18 1.02
C LYS A 335 -14.89 -19.91 1.25
N GLY A 336 -15.23 -18.64 1.54
CA GLY A 336 -16.61 -18.18 1.61
C GLY A 336 -17.22 -17.87 0.23
N PRO A 337 -18.49 -17.49 0.15
CA PRO A 337 -19.20 -17.25 -1.11
C PRO A 337 -18.65 -16.03 -1.89
N GLY A 338 -18.04 -15.08 -1.22
CA GLY A 338 -17.39 -13.92 -1.84
C GLY A 338 -15.95 -14.17 -2.30
N PHE A 339 -15.45 -15.40 -2.18
CA PHE A 339 -14.08 -15.73 -2.56
C PHE A 339 -13.83 -15.57 -4.06
N PHE A 340 -12.73 -14.92 -4.39
CA PHE A 340 -12.18 -14.87 -5.75
C PHE A 340 -10.72 -15.31 -5.77
N ASN A 341 -10.29 -15.95 -6.85
CA ASN A 341 -8.89 -16.31 -7.04
C ASN A 341 -8.04 -15.08 -7.32
N PRO A 342 -6.75 -15.04 -6.87
CA PRO A 342 -5.86 -13.94 -7.21
C PRO A 342 -5.64 -13.86 -8.72
N ASN A 343 -5.64 -12.67 -9.28
CA ASN A 343 -5.35 -12.47 -10.70
C ASN A 343 -3.85 -12.28 -10.92
N ILE A 344 -3.11 -13.39 -10.87
CA ILE A 344 -1.64 -13.38 -11.03
C ILE A 344 -1.24 -12.90 -12.43
N ALA A 345 -2.01 -13.22 -13.47
CA ALA A 345 -1.72 -12.76 -14.84
C ALA A 345 -1.73 -11.23 -14.93
N ARG A 346 -2.66 -10.57 -14.22
CA ARG A 346 -2.71 -9.11 -14.12
C ARG A 346 -1.48 -8.54 -13.40
N ALA A 347 -1.10 -9.13 -12.28
CA ALA A 347 0.07 -8.69 -11.52
C ALA A 347 1.36 -8.77 -12.36
N LEU A 348 1.45 -9.77 -13.23
CA LEU A 348 2.59 -9.99 -14.12
C LEU A 348 2.51 -9.22 -15.45
N GLY A 349 1.39 -8.53 -15.75
CA GLY A 349 1.18 -7.87 -17.04
C GLY A 349 1.00 -8.86 -18.21
N LEU A 350 0.57 -10.10 -17.94
CA LEU A 350 0.37 -11.17 -18.91
C LEU A 350 -1.11 -11.40 -19.26
N GLU A 351 -2.01 -10.49 -18.89
CA GLU A 351 -3.41 -10.55 -19.34
C GLU A 351 -3.45 -10.43 -20.86
N LYS A 352 -4.13 -11.38 -21.49
CA LYS A 352 -4.45 -11.25 -22.93
C LYS A 352 -5.51 -10.16 -23.06
N GLU A 353 -5.27 -9.18 -23.93
CA GLU A 353 -6.35 -8.31 -24.40
C GLU A 353 -7.42 -9.25 -25.01
N GLU A 354 -8.62 -9.22 -24.45
CA GLU A 354 -9.76 -9.84 -25.12
C GLU A 354 -9.96 -9.04 -26.43
N THR A 355 -9.46 -9.59 -27.51
CA THR A 355 -9.83 -9.13 -28.86
C THR A 355 -11.29 -9.47 -29.05
N GLU A 356 -12.16 -8.44 -29.01
CA GLU A 356 -13.55 -8.49 -29.47
C GLU A 356 -13.67 -9.01 -30.91
#